data_04a29c7dd98ce9bf9daf4cd044a5d77b
#
_entry.id   04a29c7dd98ce9bf9daf4cd044a5d77b
#
_cell.length_a   1.000
_cell.length_b   1.000
_cell.length_c   1.000
_cell.angle_alpha   90.00
_cell.angle_beta   90.00
_cell.angle_gamma   90.00
#
_symmetry.space_group_name_H-M   'P 1'
#
loop_
_entity.id
_entity.type
_entity.pdbx_description
1 polymer ?
#
loop_
_entity_poly.entity_id
_entity_poly.type
_entity_poly.pdbx_seq_one_letter_code
_entity_poly.pdbx_strand_id
1 'polypeptide(L)'
;MHLNKFIKTAISLSLALSLLSPVTSFAANEWTMQTPGVYQMLDGSSLTGVVARGIDLSHYQGDVDWDKVAADDVQFIIHGTRYKGQIDPVIRRNLTEANKRGIKLGIYIYSYAMTVAQADAEADFVLDIIKDYPISYPVAFDVEDANTQGKLPKDELTAIIKTFCNKVEAAGYYPIVYANDYWIANKLDMNALKKYDIWVARYNVKHSYPNPVIWQATSTGKVNGIKGNVDIDFQYKSFSDKIPANTWRTIAGKRYYYKDYNMVKDSWVHDSDSSYYMDSNGLAKTGWFNSNNASYYLDPAKNGAAKKGWYKENSDWYYLDSTDGKMITGWITDGNKRYYADKDGRMQTGWLVDGKNTYFLAPSGVMTTGWVNDNNTWYYMDNSGRMQTGWIDAGNQRYYMDNTGKMQTGWTDVGNSRYFLTKSGAMYKGWLNDSGAWYYMDNNGAMKTGWINDKNTWYYTDNTGKMQTGWINDGKNRYFLTDSGAMKTGWLKDGNDWYYIDKSGSLRTGWINDGNTWYYLDGSGKMQTGWLDQNNQRYFLSPSGAMKTGWINVDKSWYYMNNSGSMTRGMINVNNVSYYFDESGKMLSNTTVNVNGTDYRIDASGAMSQIVPETTASPETSAAVSTQASVGPTGN
;
A
#
# COMPACT_ATOMS: atom_id res chain seq x y z
N MET A 1 0.25 -42.45 -11.21
CA MET A 1 0.59 -43.69 -10.53
C MET A 1 -0.38 -43.83 -9.38
N HIS A 2 -1.49 -44.49 -9.62
CA HIS A 2 -1.91 -45.83 -9.18
C HIS A 2 -1.77 -46.01 -7.66
N LEU A 3 -2.78 -46.29 -6.84
CA LEU A 3 -3.68 -47.45 -6.97
C LEU A 3 -4.91 -47.30 -6.04
N ASN A 4 -6.10 -47.58 -6.60
CA ASN A 4 -7.32 -48.00 -5.92
C ASN A 4 -7.13 -49.33 -5.20
N LYS A 5 -7.86 -49.57 -4.06
CA LYS A 5 -8.53 -50.87 -3.83
C LYS A 5 -9.53 -50.81 -2.69
N PHE A 6 -10.81 -50.94 -3.02
CA PHE A 6 -11.83 -51.88 -2.53
C PHE A 6 -11.82 -52.29 -1.06
N ILE A 7 -12.91 -51.92 -0.34
CA ILE A 7 -13.34 -52.63 0.87
C ILE A 7 -14.66 -53.31 0.57
N LYS A 8 -14.66 -54.60 0.74
CA LYS A 8 -15.81 -55.49 0.62
C LYS A 8 -16.66 -55.45 1.88
N THR A 9 -17.98 -55.34 1.67
CA THR A 9 -19.07 -55.59 2.62
C THR A 9 -19.02 -57.03 3.14
N ALA A 10 -18.96 -57.19 4.45
CA ALA A 10 -19.27 -58.48 5.10
C ALA A 10 -20.53 -58.29 5.94
N ILE A 11 -21.60 -58.87 5.50
CA ILE A 11 -22.86 -59.06 6.27
C ILE A 11 -22.61 -60.27 7.15
N SER A 12 -22.54 -60.09 8.47
CA SER A 12 -22.61 -61.17 9.45
C SER A 12 -23.98 -61.18 10.06
N LEU A 13 -24.69 -62.24 9.70
CA LEU A 13 -25.98 -62.63 10.29
C LEU A 13 -25.66 -63.25 11.67
N SER A 14 -25.94 -62.49 12.75
CA SER A 14 -25.87 -63.03 14.10
C SER A 14 -27.30 -63.48 14.53
N LEU A 15 -27.45 -64.78 14.69
CA LEU A 15 -28.60 -65.44 15.27
C LEU A 15 -28.69 -65.01 16.75
N ALA A 16 -29.74 -64.22 17.08
CA ALA A 16 -30.03 -63.91 18.49
C ALA A 16 -30.78 -65.11 19.12
N LEU A 17 -30.06 -65.78 19.99
CA LEU A 17 -30.69 -66.73 20.92
C LEU A 17 -31.41 -65.92 21.99
N SER A 18 -32.75 -65.92 21.95
CA SER A 18 -33.61 -65.34 22.98
C SER A 18 -33.55 -66.16 24.24
N LEU A 19 -32.77 -65.67 25.20
CA LEU A 19 -32.94 -66.13 26.61
C LEU A 19 -34.24 -65.50 27.15
N LEU A 20 -35.30 -66.28 27.26
CA LEU A 20 -36.48 -65.93 28.01
C LEU A 20 -36.09 -65.81 29.50
N SER A 21 -35.87 -64.59 29.96
CA SER A 21 -35.95 -64.26 31.37
C SER A 21 -37.44 -64.32 31.80
N PRO A 22 -37.74 -64.82 33.02
CA PRO A 22 -39.12 -64.82 33.45
C PRO A 22 -39.64 -63.41 33.51
N VAL A 23 -40.64 -63.09 32.69
CA VAL A 23 -41.43 -61.88 32.84
C VAL A 23 -42.17 -62.00 34.16
N THR A 24 -41.64 -61.38 35.22
CA THR A 24 -42.44 -61.02 36.36
C THR A 24 -43.52 -60.12 35.83
N SER A 25 -44.76 -60.58 35.85
CA SER A 25 -45.92 -59.75 35.54
C SER A 25 -45.97 -58.62 36.58
N PHE A 26 -45.39 -57.47 36.22
CA PHE A 26 -45.81 -56.24 36.85
C PHE A 26 -47.25 -56.03 36.51
N ALA A 27 -48.11 -55.79 37.52
CA ALA A 27 -49.45 -55.30 37.29
C ALA A 27 -49.38 -54.22 36.23
N ALA A 28 -50.24 -54.28 35.20
CA ALA A 28 -50.24 -53.29 34.13
C ALA A 28 -50.32 -51.91 34.78
N ASN A 29 -49.13 -51.21 34.81
CA ASN A 29 -49.09 -49.87 35.34
C ASN A 29 -49.79 -48.97 34.34
N GLU A 30 -50.85 -48.35 34.79
CA GLU A 30 -51.50 -47.24 34.16
C GLU A 30 -50.47 -46.23 33.68
N TRP A 31 -50.74 -45.59 32.52
CA TRP A 31 -49.88 -44.57 31.96
C TRP A 31 -48.50 -45.11 31.43
N THR A 32 -48.46 -46.37 31.08
CA THR A 32 -47.28 -47.00 30.49
C THR A 32 -47.30 -46.95 28.98
N MET A 33 -46.13 -46.82 28.36
CA MET A 33 -45.97 -46.82 26.91
C MET A 33 -46.25 -48.22 26.35
N GLN A 34 -47.21 -48.30 25.42
CA GLN A 34 -47.55 -49.53 24.72
C GLN A 34 -46.71 -49.68 23.45
N THR A 35 -46.62 -48.59 22.71
CA THR A 35 -45.74 -48.40 21.55
C THR A 35 -45.31 -46.95 21.57
N PRO A 36 -44.26 -46.55 20.83
CA PRO A 36 -43.81 -45.15 20.78
C PRO A 36 -44.97 -44.17 20.51
N GLY A 37 -45.20 -43.24 21.43
CA GLY A 37 -46.25 -42.22 21.36
C GLY A 37 -47.68 -42.72 21.69
N VAL A 38 -47.83 -43.96 22.15
CA VAL A 38 -49.10 -44.55 22.56
C VAL A 38 -49.02 -45.06 24.00
N TYR A 39 -49.86 -44.57 24.87
CA TYR A 39 -49.90 -44.90 26.28
C TYR A 39 -51.26 -45.52 26.68
N GLN A 40 -51.29 -46.34 27.67
CA GLN A 40 -52.50 -46.93 28.21
C GLN A 40 -53.06 -46.03 29.30
N MET A 41 -54.35 -45.65 29.15
CA MET A 41 -55.04 -44.89 30.18
C MET A 41 -55.63 -45.82 31.26
N LEU A 42 -56.08 -45.23 32.37
CA LEU A 42 -56.62 -45.93 33.51
C LEU A 42 -57.84 -46.78 33.17
N ASP A 43 -58.67 -46.35 32.20
CA ASP A 43 -59.86 -47.05 31.68
C ASP A 43 -59.51 -48.11 30.63
N GLY A 44 -58.23 -48.36 30.36
CA GLY A 44 -57.78 -49.31 29.36
C GLY A 44 -57.78 -48.78 27.92
N SER A 45 -58.25 -47.57 27.69
CA SER A 45 -58.14 -46.93 26.36
C SER A 45 -56.75 -46.51 26.02
N SER A 46 -56.48 -46.35 24.71
CA SER A 46 -55.17 -45.88 24.20
C SER A 46 -55.15 -44.37 24.06
N LEU A 47 -54.14 -43.74 24.67
CA LEU A 47 -53.78 -42.37 24.48
C LEU A 47 -52.73 -42.27 23.34
N THR A 48 -53.10 -41.65 22.23
CA THR A 48 -52.29 -41.54 21.03
C THR A 48 -51.84 -40.10 20.76
N GLY A 49 -50.78 -39.91 19.96
CA GLY A 49 -50.26 -38.58 19.58
C GLY A 49 -49.41 -37.92 20.63
N VAL A 50 -48.92 -38.70 21.60
CA VAL A 50 -48.01 -38.21 22.62
C VAL A 50 -46.61 -38.10 22.04
N VAL A 51 -45.99 -36.94 22.24
CA VAL A 51 -44.61 -36.65 21.83
C VAL A 51 -43.61 -37.10 22.88
N ALA A 52 -43.91 -36.89 24.17
CA ALA A 52 -43.10 -37.28 25.30
C ALA A 52 -43.94 -37.47 26.56
N ARG A 53 -43.50 -38.39 27.45
CA ARG A 53 -44.03 -38.55 28.79
C ARG A 53 -43.09 -37.88 29.77
N GLY A 54 -43.62 -37.14 30.70
CA GLY A 54 -42.86 -36.49 31.77
C GLY A 54 -43.56 -36.54 33.09
N ILE A 55 -43.01 -35.86 34.06
CA ILE A 55 -43.56 -35.69 35.38
C ILE A 55 -43.41 -34.25 35.84
N ASP A 56 -44.32 -33.76 36.64
CA ASP A 56 -44.02 -32.60 37.46
C ASP A 56 -43.82 -33.01 38.91
N LEU A 57 -42.94 -32.25 39.58
CA LEU A 57 -42.50 -32.58 40.92
C LEU A 57 -42.03 -31.34 41.69
N SER A 58 -41.96 -31.53 43.00
CA SER A 58 -41.46 -30.53 43.95
C SER A 58 -40.78 -31.20 45.13
N HIS A 59 -40.61 -30.49 46.21
CA HIS A 59 -40.10 -31.06 47.48
C HIS A 59 -40.98 -32.23 48.03
N TYR A 60 -42.21 -32.34 47.58
CA TYR A 60 -43.12 -33.41 48.01
C TYR A 60 -42.68 -34.81 47.58
N GLN A 61 -41.93 -34.94 46.50
CA GLN A 61 -41.40 -36.25 46.06
C GLN A 61 -40.15 -36.68 46.81
N GLY A 62 -39.57 -35.79 47.65
CA GLY A 62 -38.44 -36.11 48.53
C GLY A 62 -37.18 -36.51 47.79
N ASP A 63 -36.58 -37.63 48.21
CA ASP A 63 -35.41 -38.16 47.57
C ASP A 63 -35.76 -39.00 46.36
N VAL A 64 -35.20 -38.63 45.21
CA VAL A 64 -35.43 -39.24 43.90
C VAL A 64 -34.22 -40.02 43.46
N ASP A 65 -34.39 -41.29 43.08
CA ASP A 65 -33.39 -42.11 42.40
C ASP A 65 -33.48 -41.84 40.89
N TRP A 66 -32.70 -40.90 40.45
CA TRP A 66 -32.74 -40.39 39.06
C TRP A 66 -32.30 -41.42 38.02
N ASP A 67 -31.51 -42.43 38.36
CA ASP A 67 -31.13 -43.51 37.44
C ASP A 67 -32.34 -44.36 37.10
N LYS A 68 -33.18 -44.65 38.09
CA LYS A 68 -34.44 -45.36 37.91
C LYS A 68 -35.50 -44.54 37.20
N VAL A 69 -35.56 -43.23 37.51
CA VAL A 69 -36.48 -42.30 36.81
C VAL A 69 -36.17 -42.22 35.31
N ALA A 70 -34.88 -42.08 34.96
CA ALA A 70 -34.44 -42.04 33.56
C ALA A 70 -34.71 -43.37 32.82
N ALA A 71 -34.71 -44.51 33.54
CA ALA A 71 -35.03 -45.81 32.98
C ALA A 71 -36.56 -46.07 32.88
N ASP A 72 -37.40 -45.23 33.48
CA ASP A 72 -38.86 -45.36 33.53
C ASP A 72 -39.59 -44.43 32.50
N ASP A 73 -39.04 -44.27 31.30
CA ASP A 73 -39.60 -43.45 30.22
C ASP A 73 -40.01 -42.01 30.62
N VAL A 74 -39.23 -41.41 31.55
CA VAL A 74 -39.40 -40.00 31.90
C VAL A 74 -38.47 -39.16 31.03
N GLN A 75 -39.00 -38.45 30.07
CA GLN A 75 -38.22 -37.68 29.08
C GLN A 75 -38.09 -36.21 29.45
N PHE A 76 -38.97 -35.69 30.30
CA PHE A 76 -38.89 -34.34 30.82
C PHE A 76 -39.42 -34.25 32.25
N ILE A 77 -39.01 -33.22 32.97
CA ILE A 77 -39.60 -32.82 34.26
C ILE A 77 -40.04 -31.35 34.16
N ILE A 78 -41.08 -30.99 34.90
CA ILE A 78 -41.48 -29.62 35.22
C ILE A 78 -41.40 -29.45 36.73
N HIS A 79 -40.35 -28.72 37.22
CA HIS A 79 -40.11 -28.66 38.68
C HIS A 79 -40.67 -27.38 39.30
N GLY A 80 -41.37 -27.54 40.42
CA GLY A 80 -41.85 -26.42 41.23
C GLY A 80 -40.72 -25.57 41.81
N THR A 81 -40.84 -24.24 41.76
CA THR A 81 -39.79 -23.32 42.22
C THR A 81 -39.90 -22.89 43.66
N ARG A 82 -41.11 -23.04 44.27
CA ARG A 82 -41.44 -22.43 45.56
C ARG A 82 -41.97 -23.43 46.60
N TYR A 83 -41.48 -23.28 47.82
CA TYR A 83 -42.04 -23.89 49.01
C TYR A 83 -42.11 -22.88 50.16
N LYS A 84 -43.29 -22.70 50.75
CA LYS A 84 -43.54 -21.75 51.85
C LYS A 84 -42.95 -20.37 51.63
N GLY A 85 -43.08 -19.83 50.43
CA GLY A 85 -42.53 -18.50 50.06
C GLY A 85 -41.01 -18.44 49.85
N GLN A 86 -40.31 -19.55 49.97
CA GLN A 86 -38.86 -19.69 49.73
C GLN A 86 -38.61 -20.54 48.49
N ILE A 87 -37.35 -20.60 48.04
CA ILE A 87 -36.91 -21.53 46.99
C ILE A 87 -37.20 -22.98 47.46
N ASP A 88 -37.77 -23.80 46.55
CA ASP A 88 -37.95 -25.22 46.84
C ASP A 88 -36.59 -25.87 47.24
N PRO A 89 -36.50 -26.56 48.39
CA PRO A 89 -35.24 -27.03 48.93
C PRO A 89 -34.50 -28.08 48.09
N VAL A 90 -35.25 -28.78 47.21
CA VAL A 90 -34.68 -29.86 46.38
C VAL A 90 -34.48 -29.48 44.92
N ILE A 91 -34.99 -28.31 44.45
CA ILE A 91 -34.99 -27.94 43.05
C ILE A 91 -33.59 -27.99 42.44
N ARG A 92 -32.59 -27.41 43.13
CA ARG A 92 -31.21 -27.33 42.60
C ARG A 92 -30.63 -28.72 42.38
N ARG A 93 -30.81 -29.62 43.31
CA ARG A 93 -30.40 -31.04 43.21
C ARG A 93 -31.14 -31.71 42.05
N ASN A 94 -32.42 -31.61 42.02
CA ASN A 94 -33.26 -32.31 41.05
C ASN A 94 -33.02 -31.87 39.63
N LEU A 95 -32.93 -30.57 39.35
CA LEU A 95 -32.55 -30.05 38.02
C LEU A 95 -31.17 -30.54 37.58
N THR A 96 -30.18 -30.56 38.52
CA THR A 96 -28.82 -30.99 38.19
C THR A 96 -28.79 -32.49 37.85
N GLU A 97 -29.47 -33.34 38.70
CA GLU A 97 -29.42 -34.79 38.51
C GLU A 97 -30.23 -35.27 37.32
N ALA A 98 -31.39 -34.64 37.07
CA ALA A 98 -32.21 -34.91 35.87
C ALA A 98 -31.45 -34.55 34.57
N ASN A 99 -30.80 -33.36 34.54
CA ASN A 99 -29.99 -32.94 33.39
C ASN A 99 -28.83 -33.88 33.09
N LYS A 100 -28.11 -34.37 34.11
CA LYS A 100 -27.01 -35.32 33.92
C LYS A 100 -27.43 -36.60 33.20
N ARG A 101 -28.71 -36.95 33.27
CA ARG A 101 -29.28 -38.15 32.65
C ARG A 101 -30.03 -37.86 31.34
N GLY A 102 -29.90 -36.62 30.84
CA GLY A 102 -30.52 -36.20 29.57
C GLY A 102 -32.01 -35.91 29.68
N ILE A 103 -32.59 -35.91 30.88
CA ILE A 103 -33.99 -35.54 31.13
C ILE A 103 -34.11 -34.03 30.92
N LYS A 104 -35.05 -33.60 30.10
CA LYS A 104 -35.28 -32.21 29.79
C LYS A 104 -35.96 -31.45 30.92
N LEU A 105 -35.61 -30.16 31.09
CA LEU A 105 -35.97 -29.37 32.23
C LEU A 105 -36.99 -28.28 31.90
N GLY A 106 -38.16 -28.33 32.53
CA GLY A 106 -39.16 -27.28 32.61
C GLY A 106 -39.35 -26.83 34.08
N ILE A 107 -40.09 -25.75 34.24
CA ILE A 107 -40.26 -25.12 35.56
C ILE A 107 -41.70 -24.69 35.71
N TYR A 108 -42.26 -24.77 36.92
CA TYR A 108 -43.48 -24.07 37.27
C TYR A 108 -43.38 -23.26 38.54
N ILE A 109 -44.20 -22.25 38.67
CA ILE A 109 -44.44 -21.54 39.94
C ILE A 109 -45.94 -21.64 40.29
N TYR A 110 -46.21 -22.25 41.44
CA TYR A 110 -47.53 -22.15 42.04
C TYR A 110 -47.75 -20.70 42.50
N SER A 111 -48.60 -19.96 41.78
CA SER A 111 -48.71 -18.53 41.98
C SER A 111 -49.72 -18.16 43.09
N TYR A 112 -49.31 -17.23 43.94
CA TYR A 112 -50.15 -16.54 44.88
C TYR A 112 -50.38 -15.07 44.54
N ALA A 113 -49.97 -14.65 43.36
CA ALA A 113 -50.05 -13.24 42.96
C ALA A 113 -51.50 -12.76 42.86
N MET A 114 -51.79 -11.71 43.59
CA MET A 114 -53.09 -11.01 43.59
C MET A 114 -53.02 -9.68 42.86
N THR A 115 -51.85 -9.27 42.42
CA THR A 115 -51.60 -8.01 41.68
C THR A 115 -50.57 -8.25 40.59
N VAL A 116 -50.57 -7.38 39.59
CA VAL A 116 -49.55 -7.41 38.53
C VAL A 116 -48.12 -7.21 39.08
N ALA A 117 -47.91 -6.40 40.12
CA ALA A 117 -46.62 -6.21 40.77
C ALA A 117 -46.11 -7.49 41.45
N GLN A 118 -47.02 -8.29 42.05
CA GLN A 118 -46.66 -9.59 42.64
C GLN A 118 -46.29 -10.61 41.54
N ALA A 119 -47.03 -10.62 40.42
CA ALA A 119 -46.71 -11.48 39.28
C ALA A 119 -45.36 -11.11 38.63
N ASP A 120 -45.08 -9.82 38.56
CA ASP A 120 -43.78 -9.32 38.09
C ASP A 120 -42.62 -9.81 38.99
N ALA A 121 -42.80 -9.73 40.32
CA ALA A 121 -41.85 -10.23 41.32
C ALA A 121 -41.71 -11.78 41.29
N GLU A 122 -42.81 -12.51 41.04
CA GLU A 122 -42.76 -13.96 40.87
C GLU A 122 -41.97 -14.35 39.60
N ALA A 123 -42.09 -13.58 38.54
CA ALA A 123 -41.26 -13.80 37.33
C ALA A 123 -39.77 -13.57 37.62
N ASP A 124 -39.41 -12.48 38.33
CA ASP A 124 -38.03 -12.26 38.74
C ASP A 124 -37.47 -13.39 39.61
N PHE A 125 -38.29 -13.86 40.56
CA PHE A 125 -37.90 -14.98 41.41
C PHE A 125 -37.62 -16.25 40.62
N VAL A 126 -38.46 -16.60 39.66
CA VAL A 126 -38.28 -17.78 38.80
C VAL A 126 -37.04 -17.59 37.94
N LEU A 127 -36.90 -16.46 37.26
CA LEU A 127 -35.78 -16.17 36.34
C LEU A 127 -34.44 -16.22 37.05
N ASP A 128 -34.36 -15.74 38.28
CA ASP A 128 -33.12 -15.79 39.07
C ASP A 128 -32.70 -17.24 39.44
N ILE A 129 -33.67 -18.10 39.71
CA ILE A 129 -33.39 -19.52 40.00
C ILE A 129 -32.89 -20.25 38.75
N ILE A 130 -33.59 -20.07 37.62
CA ILE A 130 -33.42 -20.92 36.43
C ILE A 130 -32.29 -20.50 35.51
N LYS A 131 -31.73 -19.29 35.65
CA LYS A 131 -30.68 -18.75 34.75
C LYS A 131 -29.44 -19.66 34.64
N ASP A 132 -29.10 -20.39 35.69
CA ASP A 132 -27.92 -21.26 35.76
C ASP A 132 -28.22 -22.71 35.32
N TYR A 133 -29.44 -23.02 34.90
CA TYR A 133 -29.86 -24.35 34.47
C TYR A 133 -30.23 -24.42 32.98
N PRO A 134 -30.01 -25.55 32.33
CA PRO A 134 -30.31 -25.74 30.90
C PRO A 134 -31.81 -25.96 30.65
N ILE A 135 -32.61 -24.93 30.87
CA ILE A 135 -34.05 -24.98 30.70
C ILE A 135 -34.38 -25.15 29.23
N SER A 136 -34.89 -26.33 28.88
CA SER A 136 -35.23 -26.78 27.53
C SER A 136 -36.71 -27.06 27.35
N TYR A 137 -37.49 -26.87 28.41
CA TYR A 137 -38.95 -26.97 28.46
C TYR A 137 -39.58 -25.68 28.97
N PRO A 138 -40.92 -25.54 28.91
CA PRO A 138 -41.59 -24.31 29.28
C PRO A 138 -41.40 -23.88 30.74
N VAL A 139 -41.63 -22.58 30.97
CA VAL A 139 -41.80 -21.99 32.30
C VAL A 139 -43.31 -21.75 32.49
N ALA A 140 -43.93 -22.55 33.37
CA ALA A 140 -45.38 -22.51 33.58
C ALA A 140 -45.76 -21.57 34.71
N PHE A 141 -46.79 -20.76 34.47
CA PHE A 141 -47.48 -20.01 35.50
C PHE A 141 -48.70 -20.85 35.93
N ASP A 142 -48.60 -21.39 37.14
CA ASP A 142 -49.63 -22.23 37.68
C ASP A 142 -50.64 -21.39 38.45
N VAL A 143 -51.88 -21.38 37.91
CA VAL A 143 -52.96 -20.52 38.38
C VAL A 143 -54.18 -21.37 38.76
N GLU A 144 -54.22 -21.77 40.07
CA GLU A 144 -55.30 -22.64 40.57
C GLU A 144 -55.69 -22.38 42.03
N ASP A 145 -55.04 -21.37 42.71
CA ASP A 145 -55.39 -21.12 44.12
C ASP A 145 -56.77 -20.47 44.28
N ALA A 146 -57.71 -21.29 44.68
CA ALA A 146 -59.12 -20.86 44.86
C ALA A 146 -59.29 -19.84 46.00
N ASN A 147 -58.36 -19.77 46.95
CA ASN A 147 -58.48 -18.92 48.14
C ASN A 147 -57.96 -17.50 47.86
N THR A 148 -57.08 -17.34 46.87
CA THR A 148 -56.51 -16.05 46.44
C THR A 148 -57.01 -15.67 45.05
N GLN A 149 -56.37 -16.15 44.01
CA GLN A 149 -56.65 -15.84 42.60
C GLN A 149 -58.06 -16.19 42.14
N GLY A 150 -58.64 -17.26 42.70
CA GLY A 150 -60.00 -17.69 42.41
C GLY A 150 -61.10 -16.68 42.81
N LYS A 151 -60.76 -15.64 43.58
CA LYS A 151 -61.64 -14.57 43.99
C LYS A 151 -61.50 -13.33 43.12
N LEU A 152 -60.52 -13.28 42.22
CA LEU A 152 -60.29 -12.13 41.37
C LEU A 152 -61.24 -12.10 40.16
N PRO A 153 -61.60 -10.90 39.69
CA PRO A 153 -62.22 -10.73 38.37
C PRO A 153 -61.35 -11.31 37.26
N LYS A 154 -61.99 -11.78 36.17
CA LYS A 154 -61.27 -12.39 35.03
C LYS A 154 -60.24 -11.46 34.37
N ASP A 155 -60.54 -10.19 34.28
CA ASP A 155 -59.64 -9.16 33.70
C ASP A 155 -58.41 -8.92 34.56
N GLU A 156 -58.56 -8.84 35.87
CA GLU A 156 -57.43 -8.70 36.82
C GLU A 156 -56.54 -9.94 36.79
N LEU A 157 -57.15 -11.15 36.85
CA LEU A 157 -56.41 -12.41 36.76
C LEU A 157 -55.67 -12.54 35.42
N THR A 158 -56.33 -12.14 34.33
CA THR A 158 -55.72 -12.10 32.99
C THR A 158 -54.53 -11.16 32.95
N ALA A 159 -54.59 -9.98 33.59
CA ALA A 159 -53.48 -9.02 33.66
C ALA A 159 -52.28 -9.61 34.45
N ILE A 160 -52.55 -10.31 35.54
CA ILE A 160 -51.56 -11.00 36.38
C ILE A 160 -50.82 -12.06 35.55
N ILE A 161 -51.58 -12.96 34.88
CA ILE A 161 -51.01 -14.02 34.03
C ILE A 161 -50.14 -13.42 32.91
N LYS A 162 -50.69 -12.41 32.19
CA LYS A 162 -49.95 -11.72 31.13
C LYS A 162 -48.64 -11.06 31.62
N THR A 163 -48.68 -10.46 32.80
CA THR A 163 -47.49 -9.82 33.37
C THR A 163 -46.36 -10.82 33.58
N PHE A 164 -46.64 -11.94 34.24
CA PHE A 164 -45.65 -13.00 34.41
C PHE A 164 -45.14 -13.54 33.06
N CYS A 165 -46.07 -13.97 32.23
CA CYS A 165 -45.73 -14.60 30.94
C CYS A 165 -44.96 -13.67 30.02
N ASN A 166 -45.33 -12.38 29.90
CA ASN A 166 -44.60 -11.41 29.09
C ASN A 166 -43.17 -11.20 29.59
N LYS A 167 -42.95 -11.16 30.92
CA LYS A 167 -41.65 -10.98 31.50
C LYS A 167 -40.76 -12.20 31.27
N VAL A 168 -41.28 -13.39 31.42
CA VAL A 168 -40.60 -14.65 31.14
C VAL A 168 -40.23 -14.76 29.65
N GLU A 169 -41.15 -14.39 28.76
CA GLU A 169 -40.90 -14.33 27.31
C GLU A 169 -39.86 -13.30 26.95
N ALA A 170 -39.94 -12.10 27.52
CA ALA A 170 -38.93 -11.03 27.31
C ALA A 170 -37.52 -11.45 27.78
N ALA A 171 -37.43 -12.32 28.79
CA ALA A 171 -36.19 -12.91 29.24
C ALA A 171 -35.63 -14.02 28.30
N GLY A 172 -36.40 -14.42 27.28
CA GLY A 172 -36.00 -15.45 26.32
C GLY A 172 -36.35 -16.89 26.72
N TYR A 173 -37.31 -17.04 27.64
CA TYR A 173 -37.90 -18.34 27.98
C TYR A 173 -39.29 -18.47 27.37
N TYR A 174 -39.82 -19.69 27.32
CA TYR A 174 -41.12 -19.96 26.74
C TYR A 174 -42.17 -20.13 27.83
N PRO A 175 -43.06 -19.12 28.05
CA PRO A 175 -44.07 -19.20 29.09
C PRO A 175 -45.30 -20.00 28.61
N ILE A 176 -45.85 -20.79 29.51
CA ILE A 176 -47.18 -21.44 29.34
C ILE A 176 -48.02 -21.20 30.59
N VAL A 177 -49.32 -21.43 30.48
CA VAL A 177 -50.26 -21.32 31.60
C VAL A 177 -50.73 -22.71 31.99
N TYR A 178 -50.53 -23.08 33.27
CA TYR A 178 -51.14 -24.27 33.83
C TYR A 178 -52.44 -23.92 34.54
N ALA A 179 -53.48 -24.70 34.25
CA ALA A 179 -54.76 -24.65 34.94
C ALA A 179 -55.56 -25.95 34.72
N ASN A 180 -56.44 -26.28 35.65
CA ASN A 180 -57.35 -27.37 35.44
C ASN A 180 -58.54 -26.98 34.54
N ASP A 181 -59.29 -27.98 34.03
CA ASP A 181 -60.41 -27.78 33.16
C ASP A 181 -61.50 -26.81 33.70
N TYR A 182 -61.76 -26.82 35.04
CA TYR A 182 -62.69 -25.92 35.68
C TYR A 182 -62.27 -24.44 35.57
N TRP A 183 -60.95 -24.16 35.85
CA TRP A 183 -60.43 -22.81 35.76
C TRP A 183 -60.40 -22.30 34.33
N ILE A 184 -60.00 -23.15 33.39
CA ILE A 184 -60.00 -22.80 31.96
C ILE A 184 -61.41 -22.39 31.50
N ALA A 185 -62.42 -23.15 31.89
CA ALA A 185 -63.82 -22.87 31.48
C ALA A 185 -64.46 -21.69 32.21
N ASN A 186 -64.12 -21.48 33.51
CA ASN A 186 -64.93 -20.59 34.36
C ASN A 186 -64.13 -19.34 34.87
N LYS A 187 -62.84 -19.45 35.05
CA LYS A 187 -62.00 -18.42 35.69
C LYS A 187 -61.11 -17.63 34.72
N LEU A 188 -60.65 -18.25 33.65
CA LEU A 188 -59.72 -17.64 32.70
C LEU A 188 -60.45 -17.00 31.52
N ASP A 189 -59.93 -15.88 31.01
CA ASP A 189 -60.29 -15.32 29.72
C ASP A 189 -59.40 -15.93 28.63
N MET A 190 -59.81 -17.07 28.07
CA MET A 190 -59.05 -17.79 27.06
C MET A 190 -58.87 -17.03 25.74
N ASN A 191 -59.78 -16.07 25.43
CA ASN A 191 -59.63 -15.20 24.27
C ASN A 191 -58.48 -14.22 24.46
N ALA A 192 -58.38 -13.64 25.64
CA ALA A 192 -57.32 -12.71 26.01
C ALA A 192 -55.96 -13.42 26.22
N LEU A 193 -55.97 -14.70 26.58
CA LEU A 193 -54.78 -15.56 26.82
C LEU A 193 -54.37 -16.41 25.61
N LYS A 194 -55.03 -16.29 24.46
CA LYS A 194 -54.79 -17.10 23.25
C LYS A 194 -53.35 -17.09 22.74
N LYS A 195 -52.51 -16.13 23.20
CA LYS A 195 -51.10 -16.06 22.88
C LYS A 195 -50.28 -17.17 23.57
N TYR A 196 -50.74 -17.62 24.74
CA TYR A 196 -50.01 -18.57 25.57
C TYR A 196 -50.58 -19.96 25.39
N ASP A 197 -49.71 -20.94 25.24
CA ASP A 197 -50.10 -22.34 25.23
C ASP A 197 -50.49 -22.82 26.65
N ILE A 198 -51.32 -23.86 26.69
CA ILE A 198 -51.93 -24.36 27.93
C ILE A 198 -51.37 -25.74 28.30
N TRP A 199 -50.96 -25.86 29.55
CA TRP A 199 -50.76 -27.10 30.25
C TRP A 199 -52.04 -27.35 31.06
N VAL A 200 -52.86 -28.33 30.61
CA VAL A 200 -54.15 -28.60 31.25
C VAL A 200 -54.04 -29.73 32.28
N ALA A 201 -54.66 -29.55 33.44
CA ALA A 201 -54.80 -30.60 34.41
C ALA A 201 -56.22 -31.17 34.38
N ARG A 202 -56.30 -32.47 34.25
CA ARG A 202 -57.52 -33.25 34.45
C ARG A 202 -57.17 -34.70 34.76
N TYR A 203 -57.47 -35.14 35.94
CA TYR A 203 -56.99 -36.40 36.44
C TYR A 203 -57.89 -37.59 36.02
N ASN A 204 -57.24 -38.64 35.56
CA ASN A 204 -57.77 -39.96 35.28
C ASN A 204 -58.83 -39.99 34.17
N VAL A 205 -59.13 -38.85 33.58
CA VAL A 205 -60.13 -38.70 32.47
C VAL A 205 -59.56 -37.71 31.46
N LYS A 206 -59.75 -37.98 30.16
CA LYS A 206 -59.22 -37.08 29.11
C LYS A 206 -59.83 -35.68 29.29
N HIS A 207 -58.99 -34.66 29.14
CA HIS A 207 -59.29 -33.24 29.24
C HIS A 207 -60.31 -32.82 28.14
N SER A 208 -61.02 -31.75 28.40
CA SER A 208 -61.98 -31.15 27.44
C SER A 208 -61.34 -30.02 26.61
N TYR A 209 -60.15 -29.48 27.01
CA TYR A 209 -59.49 -28.43 26.30
C TYR A 209 -58.97 -28.91 24.93
N PRO A 210 -59.27 -28.18 23.83
CA PRO A 210 -59.07 -28.74 22.50
C PRO A 210 -57.66 -28.99 22.04
N ASN A 211 -56.68 -28.21 22.48
CA ASN A 211 -55.31 -28.28 21.97
C ASN A 211 -54.25 -27.94 23.03
N PRO A 212 -54.15 -28.68 24.14
CA PRO A 212 -53.12 -28.43 25.10
C PRO A 212 -51.72 -28.76 24.53
N VAL A 213 -50.71 -28.14 25.06
CA VAL A 213 -49.33 -28.54 24.76
C VAL A 213 -48.82 -29.62 25.68
N ILE A 214 -49.31 -29.63 26.95
CA ILE A 214 -49.09 -30.66 27.94
C ILE A 214 -50.45 -30.97 28.64
N TRP A 215 -50.63 -32.21 29.03
CA TRP A 215 -51.73 -32.68 29.86
C TRP A 215 -51.21 -33.39 31.11
N GLN A 216 -51.51 -32.87 32.26
CA GLN A 216 -51.31 -33.53 33.52
C GLN A 216 -52.46 -34.52 33.75
N ALA A 217 -52.18 -35.80 33.57
CA ALA A 217 -53.17 -36.84 33.45
C ALA A 217 -53.58 -37.46 34.80
N THR A 218 -52.74 -37.45 35.77
CA THR A 218 -52.98 -37.96 37.11
C THR A 218 -52.05 -37.33 38.14
N SER A 219 -52.48 -37.22 39.38
CA SER A 219 -51.67 -36.84 40.57
C SER A 219 -51.29 -38.03 41.45
N THR A 220 -51.62 -39.23 41.02
CA THR A 220 -51.40 -40.47 41.79
C THR A 220 -50.55 -41.48 41.02
N GLY A 221 -49.86 -41.04 40.00
CA GLY A 221 -48.95 -41.83 39.17
C GLY A 221 -47.81 -42.47 39.97
N LYS A 222 -47.23 -43.50 39.38
CA LYS A 222 -46.05 -44.20 39.95
C LYS A 222 -44.96 -44.17 38.92
N VAL A 223 -43.77 -43.74 39.36
CA VAL A 223 -42.55 -43.74 38.58
C VAL A 223 -41.46 -44.43 39.35
N ASN A 224 -40.75 -45.33 38.70
CA ASN A 224 -39.67 -46.05 39.31
C ASN A 224 -38.57 -45.05 39.77
N GLY A 225 -38.14 -45.14 41.04
CA GLY A 225 -37.20 -44.19 41.63
C GLY A 225 -37.83 -43.05 42.44
N ILE A 226 -39.14 -42.89 42.41
CA ILE A 226 -39.90 -41.94 43.24
C ILE A 226 -40.75 -42.69 44.28
N LYS A 227 -40.57 -42.29 45.56
CA LYS A 227 -41.39 -42.85 46.64
C LYS A 227 -42.72 -42.08 46.71
N GLY A 228 -43.82 -42.80 46.62
CA GLY A 228 -45.16 -42.20 46.70
C GLY A 228 -45.78 -41.87 45.34
N ASN A 229 -46.62 -40.85 45.35
CA ASN A 229 -47.32 -40.41 44.14
C ASN A 229 -46.51 -39.30 43.46
N VAL A 230 -46.66 -39.26 42.13
CA VAL A 230 -46.11 -38.19 41.27
C VAL A 230 -47.08 -37.91 40.16
N ASP A 231 -47.12 -36.68 39.72
CA ASP A 231 -47.91 -36.23 38.62
C ASP A 231 -47.33 -36.72 37.28
N ILE A 232 -48.18 -37.30 36.41
CA ILE A 232 -47.79 -37.79 35.08
C ILE A 232 -48.27 -36.82 34.03
N ASP A 233 -47.35 -36.39 33.16
CA ASP A 233 -47.57 -35.43 32.11
C ASP A 233 -47.37 -36.02 30.71
N PHE A 234 -48.24 -35.68 29.80
CA PHE A 234 -48.13 -36.04 28.39
C PHE A 234 -48.02 -34.81 27.53
N GLN A 235 -46.89 -34.72 26.80
CA GLN A 235 -46.65 -33.66 25.84
C GLN A 235 -47.23 -34.01 24.47
N TYR A 236 -47.93 -33.05 23.83
CA TYR A 236 -48.51 -33.21 22.51
C TYR A 236 -47.84 -32.42 21.41
N LYS A 237 -47.05 -31.39 21.72
CA LYS A 237 -46.34 -30.55 20.76
C LYS A 237 -44.87 -30.42 21.09
N SER A 238 -44.00 -30.51 20.09
CA SER A 238 -42.56 -30.22 20.29
C SER A 238 -42.35 -28.77 20.69
N PHE A 239 -41.38 -28.55 21.57
CA PHE A 239 -40.93 -27.21 21.96
C PHE A 239 -39.63 -26.76 21.24
N SER A 240 -39.05 -27.57 20.36
CA SER A 240 -37.79 -27.29 19.69
C SER A 240 -37.78 -25.95 18.92
N ASP A 241 -38.93 -25.61 18.33
CA ASP A 241 -39.10 -24.36 17.57
C ASP A 241 -39.36 -23.14 18.46
N LYS A 242 -39.74 -23.37 19.72
CA LYS A 242 -40.08 -22.33 20.70
C LYS A 242 -38.95 -22.06 21.70
N ILE A 243 -38.12 -23.06 21.95
CA ILE A 243 -37.03 -23.00 22.93
C ILE A 243 -35.71 -23.36 22.22
N PRO A 244 -35.04 -22.38 21.60
CA PRO A 244 -33.79 -22.63 20.90
C PRO A 244 -32.67 -23.01 21.87
N ALA A 245 -31.89 -24.00 21.49
CA ALA A 245 -30.76 -24.49 22.31
C ALA A 245 -29.63 -23.47 22.44
N ASN A 246 -29.47 -22.65 21.39
CA ASN A 246 -28.44 -21.62 21.34
C ASN A 246 -29.16 -20.26 21.20
N THR A 247 -29.06 -19.43 22.25
CA THR A 247 -29.82 -18.18 22.27
C THR A 247 -29.29 -17.18 23.30
N TRP A 248 -29.61 -15.92 23.07
CA TRP A 248 -29.46 -14.86 24.07
C TRP A 248 -30.68 -14.82 24.97
N ARG A 249 -30.43 -14.63 26.28
CA ARG A 249 -31.50 -14.36 27.26
C ARG A 249 -31.15 -13.06 28.00
N THR A 250 -32.19 -12.29 28.34
CA THR A 250 -32.05 -11.06 29.10
C THR A 250 -32.79 -11.20 30.43
N ILE A 251 -32.02 -11.28 31.53
CA ILE A 251 -32.57 -11.48 32.86
C ILE A 251 -32.13 -10.28 33.73
N ALA A 252 -33.09 -9.58 34.30
CA ALA A 252 -32.85 -8.36 35.07
C ALA A 252 -31.97 -7.33 34.33
N GLY A 253 -32.23 -7.12 33.04
CA GLY A 253 -31.48 -6.19 32.19
C GLY A 253 -30.09 -6.66 31.78
N LYS A 254 -29.65 -7.82 32.21
CA LYS A 254 -28.35 -8.41 31.89
C LYS A 254 -28.47 -9.48 30.81
N ARG A 255 -27.57 -9.48 29.83
CA ARG A 255 -27.57 -10.44 28.72
C ARG A 255 -26.63 -11.61 28.99
N TYR A 256 -27.14 -12.80 28.75
CA TYR A 256 -26.46 -14.08 28.89
C TYR A 256 -26.61 -14.86 27.59
N TYR A 257 -25.58 -15.60 27.19
CA TYR A 257 -25.68 -16.51 26.05
C TYR A 257 -25.73 -17.96 26.54
N TYR A 258 -26.63 -18.71 25.97
CA TYR A 258 -26.80 -20.13 26.24
C TYR A 258 -26.42 -20.92 25.00
N LYS A 259 -25.61 -21.95 25.20
CA LYS A 259 -25.26 -22.95 24.19
C LYS A 259 -25.70 -24.31 24.68
N ASP A 260 -26.44 -25.03 23.87
CA ASP A 260 -27.05 -26.31 24.26
C ASP A 260 -27.81 -26.18 25.58
N TYR A 261 -28.59 -25.10 25.70
CA TYR A 261 -29.32 -24.65 26.89
C TYR A 261 -28.48 -24.26 28.10
N ASN A 262 -27.15 -24.47 28.09
CA ASN A 262 -26.26 -24.12 29.20
C ASN A 262 -25.74 -22.70 29.06
N MET A 263 -25.70 -21.95 30.16
CA MET A 263 -25.10 -20.62 30.17
C MET A 263 -23.60 -20.71 29.88
N VAL A 264 -23.15 -19.96 28.91
CA VAL A 264 -21.73 -19.87 28.55
C VAL A 264 -21.02 -18.97 29.55
N LYS A 265 -19.91 -19.44 30.13
CA LYS A 265 -19.05 -18.72 31.07
C LYS A 265 -17.59 -18.83 30.65
N ASP A 266 -16.78 -17.81 30.97
CA ASP A 266 -15.33 -17.75 30.74
C ASP A 266 -14.93 -18.17 29.32
N SER A 267 -15.73 -17.76 28.32
CA SER A 267 -15.58 -18.28 26.95
C SER A 267 -16.06 -17.30 25.91
N TRP A 268 -15.52 -17.47 24.70
CA TRP A 268 -15.98 -16.75 23.52
C TRP A 268 -17.29 -17.35 22.98
N VAL A 269 -18.19 -16.47 22.61
CA VAL A 269 -19.44 -16.75 21.89
C VAL A 269 -19.34 -16.12 20.52
N HIS A 270 -19.66 -16.91 19.50
CA HIS A 270 -19.80 -16.42 18.13
C HIS A 270 -21.28 -16.53 17.75
N ASP A 271 -21.87 -15.38 17.49
CA ASP A 271 -23.29 -15.28 17.08
C ASP A 271 -23.39 -14.40 15.85
N SER A 272 -23.82 -15.00 14.75
CA SER A 272 -23.82 -14.36 13.44
C SER A 272 -22.43 -13.79 13.10
N ASP A 273 -22.32 -12.52 12.80
CA ASP A 273 -21.07 -11.85 12.45
C ASP A 273 -20.30 -11.26 13.65
N SER A 274 -20.82 -11.49 14.87
CA SER A 274 -20.29 -10.88 16.08
C SER A 274 -19.71 -11.92 17.04
N SER A 275 -18.65 -11.52 17.75
CA SER A 275 -18.03 -12.31 18.80
C SER A 275 -18.15 -11.58 20.13
N TYR A 276 -18.42 -12.32 21.20
CA TYR A 276 -18.59 -11.80 22.54
C TYR A 276 -17.75 -12.65 23.50
N TYR A 277 -17.22 -12.05 24.55
CA TYR A 277 -16.60 -12.83 25.63
C TYR A 277 -17.47 -12.81 26.88
N MET A 278 -17.91 -13.97 27.32
CA MET A 278 -18.70 -14.14 28.54
C MET A 278 -17.76 -14.30 29.73
N ASP A 279 -17.98 -13.54 30.80
CA ASP A 279 -17.18 -13.64 32.04
C ASP A 279 -17.59 -14.87 32.89
N SER A 280 -16.98 -15.03 34.07
CA SER A 280 -17.27 -16.13 35.01
C SER A 280 -18.71 -16.13 35.53
N ASN A 281 -19.41 -15.00 35.43
CA ASN A 281 -20.82 -14.89 35.79
C ASN A 281 -21.75 -15.08 34.58
N GLY A 282 -21.19 -15.35 33.38
CA GLY A 282 -21.93 -15.45 32.13
C GLY A 282 -22.34 -14.11 31.52
N LEU A 283 -21.75 -13.00 31.94
CA LEU A 283 -22.05 -11.68 31.41
C LEU A 283 -21.08 -11.32 30.28
N ALA A 284 -21.60 -10.69 29.24
CA ALA A 284 -20.75 -10.18 28.18
C ALA A 284 -19.84 -9.07 28.71
N LYS A 285 -18.53 -9.24 28.56
CA LYS A 285 -17.53 -8.21 28.88
C LYS A 285 -17.63 -7.03 27.92
N THR A 286 -17.17 -5.86 28.37
CA THR A 286 -17.10 -4.63 27.58
C THR A 286 -15.77 -3.91 27.79
N GLY A 287 -15.38 -3.06 26.83
CA GLY A 287 -14.12 -2.34 26.86
C GLY A 287 -12.94 -3.18 26.39
N TRP A 288 -11.72 -2.72 26.70
CA TRP A 288 -10.50 -3.46 26.34
C TRP A 288 -10.40 -4.78 27.11
N PHE A 289 -10.09 -5.82 26.39
CA PHE A 289 -10.01 -7.17 26.92
C PHE A 289 -8.85 -7.95 26.30
N ASN A 290 -8.05 -8.59 27.13
CA ASN A 290 -6.94 -9.44 26.71
C ASN A 290 -7.31 -10.92 26.85
N SER A 291 -7.14 -11.69 25.80
CA SER A 291 -7.36 -13.12 25.76
C SER A 291 -6.35 -13.80 24.84
N ASN A 292 -5.72 -14.88 25.27
CA ASN A 292 -4.79 -15.67 24.46
C ASN A 292 -3.69 -14.82 23.78
N ASN A 293 -3.05 -13.92 24.54
CA ASN A 293 -2.01 -13.00 24.06
C ASN A 293 -2.46 -12.02 22.96
N ALA A 294 -3.76 -11.80 22.80
CA ALA A 294 -4.33 -10.82 21.90
C ALA A 294 -5.24 -9.84 22.65
N SER A 295 -5.24 -8.59 22.24
CA SER A 295 -6.12 -7.55 22.78
C SER A 295 -7.34 -7.38 21.86
N TYR A 296 -8.48 -7.12 22.44
CA TYR A 296 -9.76 -6.89 21.77
C TYR A 296 -10.43 -5.67 22.39
N TYR A 297 -11.27 -5.00 21.61
CA TYR A 297 -12.19 -4.01 22.15
C TYR A 297 -13.63 -4.52 22.03
N LEU A 298 -14.26 -4.75 23.18
CA LEU A 298 -15.65 -5.24 23.30
C LEU A 298 -16.57 -4.03 23.45
N ASP A 299 -17.32 -3.71 22.40
CA ASP A 299 -18.07 -2.47 22.24
C ASP A 299 -19.24 -2.37 23.23
N PRO A 300 -19.20 -1.46 24.24
CA PRO A 300 -20.30 -1.30 25.19
C PRO A 300 -21.62 -0.90 24.51
N ALA A 301 -21.55 -0.11 23.44
CA ALA A 301 -22.74 0.32 22.69
C ALA A 301 -23.39 -0.81 21.89
N LYS A 302 -22.66 -1.92 21.68
CA LYS A 302 -23.12 -3.14 21.00
C LYS A 302 -23.17 -4.33 21.94
N ASN A 303 -23.43 -4.08 23.22
CA ASN A 303 -23.57 -5.11 24.25
C ASN A 303 -22.36 -6.05 24.36
N GLY A 304 -21.17 -5.55 24.17
CA GLY A 304 -19.93 -6.35 24.28
C GLY A 304 -19.51 -7.07 23.00
N ALA A 305 -20.12 -6.76 21.85
CA ALA A 305 -19.64 -7.30 20.58
C ALA A 305 -18.21 -6.85 20.29
N ALA A 306 -17.34 -7.77 19.90
CA ALA A 306 -15.96 -7.45 19.52
C ALA A 306 -15.95 -6.48 18.32
N LYS A 307 -15.30 -5.36 18.51
CA LYS A 307 -15.12 -4.35 17.48
C LYS A 307 -14.25 -4.88 16.36
N LYS A 308 -14.54 -4.50 15.13
CA LYS A 308 -13.76 -4.80 13.94
C LYS A 308 -13.47 -3.51 13.19
N GLY A 309 -12.32 -3.47 12.49
CA GLY A 309 -11.88 -2.30 11.77
C GLY A 309 -11.34 -1.19 12.67
N TRP A 310 -11.36 0.02 12.17
CA TRP A 310 -10.83 1.18 12.88
C TRP A 310 -11.67 1.55 14.10
N TYR A 311 -10.97 1.79 15.20
CA TYR A 311 -11.54 2.25 16.45
C TYR A 311 -10.72 3.44 16.97
N LYS A 312 -11.44 4.48 17.36
CA LYS A 312 -10.83 5.68 17.97
C LYS A 312 -11.20 5.77 19.43
N GLU A 313 -10.18 5.90 20.27
CA GLU A 313 -10.34 6.18 21.70
C GLU A 313 -9.51 7.40 22.06
N ASN A 314 -10.17 8.46 22.55
CA ASN A 314 -9.56 9.77 22.79
C ASN A 314 -8.90 10.34 21.51
N SER A 315 -7.56 10.50 21.52
CA SER A 315 -6.77 10.95 20.37
C SER A 315 -6.28 9.78 19.50
N ASP A 316 -6.24 8.57 20.01
CA ASP A 316 -5.55 7.45 19.43
C ASP A 316 -6.46 6.59 18.55
N TRP A 317 -5.92 6.12 17.44
CA TRP A 317 -6.57 5.18 16.56
C TRP A 317 -5.96 3.81 16.73
N TYR A 318 -6.81 2.79 16.72
CA TYR A 318 -6.49 1.37 16.78
C TYR A 318 -7.13 0.65 15.60
N TYR A 319 -6.52 -0.45 15.18
CA TYR A 319 -7.12 -1.29 14.15
C TYR A 319 -7.37 -2.69 14.73
N LEU A 320 -8.63 -3.08 14.73
CA LEU A 320 -9.11 -4.40 15.14
C LEU A 320 -9.30 -5.22 13.87
N ASP A 321 -8.70 -6.39 13.78
CA ASP A 321 -8.77 -7.25 12.60
C ASP A 321 -10.23 -7.42 12.13
N SER A 322 -10.44 -7.33 10.84
CA SER A 322 -11.79 -7.37 10.24
C SER A 322 -12.44 -8.75 10.34
N THR A 323 -11.66 -9.80 10.58
CA THR A 323 -12.15 -11.18 10.68
C THR A 323 -12.45 -11.57 12.11
N ASP A 324 -11.48 -11.42 13.01
CA ASP A 324 -11.55 -11.93 14.37
C ASP A 324 -11.57 -10.85 15.47
N GLY A 325 -11.38 -9.57 15.11
CA GLY A 325 -11.43 -8.45 16.06
C GLY A 325 -10.19 -8.28 16.92
N LYS A 326 -9.09 -8.98 16.64
CA LYS A 326 -7.82 -8.79 17.35
C LYS A 326 -7.20 -7.45 17.02
N MET A 327 -6.68 -6.77 18.02
CA MET A 327 -5.89 -5.57 17.82
C MET A 327 -4.61 -5.89 17.06
N ILE A 328 -4.39 -5.19 15.96
CA ILE A 328 -3.20 -5.35 15.13
C ILE A 328 -2.11 -4.39 15.60
N THR A 329 -0.88 -4.89 15.65
CA THR A 329 0.36 -4.11 15.86
C THR A 329 1.26 -4.27 14.64
N GLY A 330 2.15 -3.31 14.39
CA GLY A 330 2.97 -3.29 13.19
C GLY A 330 2.19 -2.83 11.96
N TRP A 331 2.52 -3.38 10.80
CA TRP A 331 1.92 -2.97 9.53
C TRP A 331 0.48 -3.47 9.36
N ILE A 332 -0.41 -2.54 9.03
CA ILE A 332 -1.84 -2.76 8.75
C ILE A 332 -2.09 -2.48 7.28
N THR A 333 -2.85 -3.34 6.64
CA THR A 333 -3.38 -3.12 5.29
C THR A 333 -4.90 -3.02 5.36
N ASP A 334 -5.43 -1.88 4.92
CA ASP A 334 -6.87 -1.65 4.84
C ASP A 334 -7.23 -1.09 3.46
N GLY A 335 -7.85 -1.92 2.64
CA GLY A 335 -8.03 -1.68 1.21
C GLY A 335 -6.68 -1.52 0.50
N ASN A 336 -6.51 -0.40 -0.20
CA ASN A 336 -5.28 -0.08 -0.92
C ASN A 336 -4.29 0.78 -0.09
N LYS A 337 -4.54 0.94 1.21
CA LYS A 337 -3.75 1.79 2.09
C LYS A 337 -3.01 0.96 3.13
N ARG A 338 -1.83 1.43 3.49
CA ARG A 338 -1.03 0.85 4.55
C ARG A 338 -0.88 1.83 5.69
N TYR A 339 -0.92 1.31 6.89
CA TYR A 339 -0.78 2.04 8.13
C TYR A 339 0.19 1.30 9.04
N TYR A 340 0.64 1.92 10.10
CA TYR A 340 1.46 1.28 11.11
C TYR A 340 0.95 1.57 12.51
N ALA A 341 0.83 0.54 13.33
CA ALA A 341 0.53 0.67 14.74
C ALA A 341 1.75 0.27 15.59
N ASP A 342 1.98 0.98 16.68
CA ASP A 342 3.05 0.66 17.63
C ASP A 342 2.76 -0.64 18.40
N LYS A 343 3.65 -0.97 19.35
CA LYS A 343 3.49 -2.16 20.21
C LYS A 343 2.24 -2.12 21.11
N ASP A 344 1.70 -0.93 21.34
CA ASP A 344 0.49 -0.72 22.14
C ASP A 344 -0.78 -0.62 21.24
N GLY A 345 -0.63 -0.84 19.94
CA GLY A 345 -1.70 -0.82 18.95
C GLY A 345 -2.08 0.58 18.45
N ARG A 346 -1.38 1.65 18.86
CA ARG A 346 -1.70 3.02 18.47
C ARG A 346 -1.18 3.31 17.07
N MET A 347 -2.05 3.77 16.19
CA MET A 347 -1.68 4.18 14.83
C MET A 347 -0.64 5.30 14.87
N GLN A 348 0.44 5.12 14.13
CA GLN A 348 1.53 6.07 14.04
C GLN A 348 1.32 7.05 12.88
N THR A 349 1.94 8.24 13.00
CA THR A 349 2.00 9.28 11.96
C THR A 349 3.41 9.87 11.90
N GLY A 350 3.77 10.54 10.80
CA GLY A 350 5.10 11.12 10.62
C GLY A 350 6.15 10.06 10.26
N TRP A 351 7.38 10.29 10.67
CA TRP A 351 8.51 9.42 10.35
C TRP A 351 8.49 8.13 11.16
N LEU A 352 8.62 7.03 10.44
CA LEU A 352 8.70 5.67 11.02
C LEU A 352 9.98 4.99 10.56
N VAL A 353 10.75 4.49 11.50
CA VAL A 353 11.88 3.59 11.23
C VAL A 353 11.46 2.17 11.57
N ASP A 354 11.47 1.29 10.57
CA ASP A 354 11.17 -0.12 10.73
C ASP A 354 12.30 -0.96 10.11
N GLY A 355 13.07 -1.60 10.97
CA GLY A 355 14.29 -2.31 10.61
C GLY A 355 15.34 -1.36 10.00
N LYS A 356 15.70 -1.60 8.74
CA LYS A 356 16.66 -0.77 7.98
C LYS A 356 16.01 0.31 7.13
N ASN A 357 14.70 0.38 7.12
CA ASN A 357 13.95 1.26 6.24
C ASN A 357 13.29 2.39 7.02
N THR A 358 13.19 3.53 6.39
CA THR A 358 12.46 4.69 6.89
C THR A 358 11.23 4.93 6.01
N TYR A 359 10.10 5.22 6.63
CA TYR A 359 8.83 5.48 6.00
C TYR A 359 8.27 6.82 6.46
N PHE A 360 7.33 7.37 5.73
CA PHE A 360 6.57 8.53 6.16
C PHE A 360 5.07 8.22 6.16
N LEU A 361 4.46 8.41 7.30
CA LEU A 361 3.03 8.23 7.51
C LEU A 361 2.37 9.61 7.53
N ALA A 362 1.45 9.86 6.63
CA ALA A 362 0.69 11.11 6.59
C ALA A 362 -0.04 11.37 7.92
N PRO A 363 -0.52 12.59 8.19
CA PRO A 363 -1.34 12.87 9.39
C PRO A 363 -2.59 12.00 9.51
N SER A 364 -3.05 11.42 8.41
CA SER A 364 -4.13 10.41 8.39
C SER A 364 -3.67 9.01 8.77
N GLY A 365 -2.39 8.79 9.06
CA GLY A 365 -1.76 7.49 9.30
C GLY A 365 -1.40 6.71 8.04
N VAL A 366 -1.82 7.15 6.86
CA VAL A 366 -1.56 6.43 5.59
C VAL A 366 -0.09 6.53 5.22
N MET A 367 0.54 5.39 4.92
CA MET A 367 1.91 5.34 4.38
C MET A 367 1.97 6.09 3.04
N THR A 368 2.91 7.00 2.94
CA THR A 368 3.10 7.84 1.75
C THR A 368 4.07 7.18 0.76
N THR A 369 3.81 7.33 -0.53
CA THR A 369 4.70 6.98 -1.63
C THR A 369 4.93 8.21 -2.51
N GLY A 370 6.05 8.25 -3.26
CA GLY A 370 6.42 9.42 -4.04
C GLY A 370 7.01 10.55 -3.19
N TRP A 371 6.76 11.78 -3.59
CA TRP A 371 7.34 12.95 -2.94
C TRP A 371 6.67 13.31 -1.62
N VAL A 372 7.48 13.54 -0.61
CA VAL A 372 7.07 14.00 0.72
C VAL A 372 7.78 15.33 1.00
N ASN A 373 7.00 16.35 1.39
CA ASN A 373 7.53 17.58 1.94
C ASN A 373 7.31 17.61 3.44
N ASP A 374 8.40 17.64 4.19
CA ASP A 374 8.37 17.82 5.64
C ASP A 374 9.20 19.03 6.02
N ASN A 375 8.56 20.05 6.58
CA ASN A 375 9.18 21.29 7.01
C ASN A 375 10.07 21.93 5.90
N ASN A 376 9.54 22.08 4.68
CA ASN A 376 10.21 22.61 3.50
C ASN A 376 11.41 21.77 2.99
N THR A 377 11.54 20.56 3.48
CA THR A 377 12.54 19.60 3.00
C THR A 377 11.83 18.49 2.23
N TRP A 378 12.31 18.21 1.02
CA TRP A 378 11.75 17.18 0.17
C TRP A 378 12.48 15.86 0.35
N TYR A 379 11.70 14.79 0.38
CA TYR A 379 12.10 13.39 0.44
C TYR A 379 11.36 12.60 -0.62
N TYR A 380 11.86 11.44 -0.98
CA TYR A 380 11.19 10.57 -1.94
C TYR A 380 11.03 9.16 -1.39
N MET A 381 9.80 8.67 -1.44
CA MET A 381 9.43 7.31 -1.04
C MET A 381 9.20 6.46 -2.29
N ASP A 382 9.78 5.27 -2.35
CA ASP A 382 9.48 4.33 -3.43
C ASP A 382 8.03 3.80 -3.38
N ASN A 383 7.67 2.96 -4.33
CA ASN A 383 6.32 2.36 -4.38
C ASN A 383 6.01 1.45 -3.18
N SER A 384 7.02 1.06 -2.41
CA SER A 384 6.87 0.31 -1.15
C SER A 384 6.80 1.22 0.06
N GLY A 385 6.86 2.54 -0.12
CA GLY A 385 6.88 3.57 0.93
C GLY A 385 8.25 3.78 1.58
N ARG A 386 9.34 3.19 1.06
CA ARG A 386 10.68 3.32 1.65
C ARG A 386 11.33 4.60 1.19
N MET A 387 11.88 5.36 2.13
CA MET A 387 12.68 6.54 1.82
C MET A 387 13.89 6.17 0.97
N GLN A 388 14.10 6.91 -0.10
CA GLN A 388 15.20 6.70 -1.03
C GLN A 388 16.37 7.64 -0.73
N THR A 389 17.59 7.17 -1.04
CA THR A 389 18.85 7.92 -0.97
C THR A 389 19.61 7.77 -2.28
N GLY A 390 20.52 8.67 -2.58
CA GLY A 390 21.28 8.67 -3.82
C GLY A 390 20.45 9.17 -5.01
N TRP A 391 20.79 8.68 -6.20
CA TRP A 391 20.09 9.08 -7.42
C TRP A 391 18.72 8.39 -7.54
N ILE A 392 17.70 9.19 -7.82
CA ILE A 392 16.34 8.71 -8.11
C ILE A 392 15.84 9.28 -9.44
N ASP A 393 15.05 8.51 -10.13
CA ASP A 393 14.31 8.93 -11.32
C ASP A 393 12.82 9.03 -10.97
N ALA A 394 12.26 10.24 -11.07
CA ALA A 394 10.85 10.49 -10.78
C ALA A 394 10.24 11.34 -11.89
N GLY A 395 9.21 10.82 -12.55
CA GLY A 395 8.72 11.37 -13.79
C GLY A 395 9.80 11.30 -14.87
N ASN A 396 9.99 12.39 -15.63
CA ASN A 396 11.02 12.47 -16.66
C ASN A 396 12.30 13.18 -16.18
N GLN A 397 12.51 13.28 -14.88
CA GLN A 397 13.61 13.99 -14.27
C GLN A 397 14.38 13.11 -13.30
N ARG A 398 15.66 13.44 -13.11
CA ARG A 398 16.54 12.79 -12.17
C ARG A 398 16.88 13.72 -11.02
N TYR A 399 16.88 13.18 -9.79
CA TYR A 399 17.12 13.92 -8.56
C TYR A 399 18.18 13.23 -7.73
N TYR A 400 18.79 13.96 -6.80
CA TYR A 400 19.74 13.38 -5.86
C TYR A 400 19.31 13.61 -4.43
N MET A 401 19.22 12.52 -3.69
CA MET A 401 18.92 12.50 -2.26
C MET A 401 20.21 12.22 -1.49
N ASP A 402 20.50 12.98 -0.45
CA ASP A 402 21.67 12.69 0.38
C ASP A 402 21.47 11.40 1.21
N ASN A 403 22.46 11.05 2.02
CA ASN A 403 22.41 9.86 2.87
C ASN A 403 21.36 9.92 3.99
N THR A 404 20.78 11.10 4.23
CA THR A 404 19.64 11.31 5.15
C THR A 404 18.29 11.33 4.41
N GLY A 405 18.28 11.11 3.09
CA GLY A 405 17.10 11.13 2.25
C GLY A 405 16.65 12.51 1.80
N LYS A 406 17.37 13.59 2.13
CA LYS A 406 16.99 14.95 1.75
C LYS A 406 17.36 15.25 0.31
N MET A 407 16.40 15.77 -0.45
CA MET A 407 16.62 16.23 -1.82
C MET A 407 17.63 17.36 -1.85
N GLN A 408 18.64 17.23 -2.70
CA GLN A 408 19.66 18.24 -2.90
C GLN A 408 19.27 19.22 -4.00
N THR A 409 19.84 20.44 -3.92
CA THR A 409 19.67 21.51 -4.90
C THR A 409 21.00 22.25 -5.06
N GLY A 410 21.21 22.94 -6.20
CA GLY A 410 22.45 23.65 -6.48
C GLY A 410 23.59 22.68 -6.84
N TRP A 411 24.83 23.14 -6.61
CA TRP A 411 26.02 22.35 -6.89
C TRP A 411 26.16 21.20 -5.88
N THR A 412 26.29 19.99 -6.43
CA THR A 412 26.38 18.76 -5.62
C THR A 412 27.48 17.86 -6.17
N ASP A 413 28.40 17.45 -5.30
CA ASP A 413 29.46 16.50 -5.63
C ASP A 413 29.01 15.08 -5.28
N VAL A 414 29.04 14.17 -6.27
CA VAL A 414 28.64 12.77 -6.09
C VAL A 414 29.71 11.88 -6.69
N GLY A 415 30.40 11.13 -5.86
CA GLY A 415 31.59 10.39 -6.26
C GLY A 415 32.69 11.33 -6.79
N ASN A 416 33.20 11.06 -7.99
CA ASN A 416 34.23 11.88 -8.65
C ASN A 416 33.65 12.92 -9.62
N SER A 417 32.34 13.16 -9.59
CA SER A 417 31.68 14.06 -10.54
C SER A 417 30.88 15.13 -9.82
N ARG A 418 30.83 16.31 -10.42
CA ARG A 418 30.06 17.44 -9.94
C ARG A 418 28.83 17.63 -10.79
N TYR A 419 27.71 17.89 -10.15
CA TYR A 419 26.41 18.07 -10.79
C TYR A 419 25.78 19.39 -10.38
N PHE A 420 24.83 19.86 -11.17
CA PHE A 420 23.97 20.97 -10.78
C PHE A 420 22.50 20.53 -10.74
N LEU A 421 21.88 20.74 -9.60
CA LEU A 421 20.49 20.44 -9.35
C LEU A 421 19.72 21.76 -9.29
N THR A 422 18.66 21.87 -10.05
CA THR A 422 17.84 23.10 -10.09
C THR A 422 17.21 23.40 -8.72
N LYS A 423 16.58 24.54 -8.57
CA LYS A 423 15.80 24.86 -7.36
C LYS A 423 14.67 23.84 -7.09
N SER A 424 14.19 23.15 -8.13
CA SER A 424 13.22 22.06 -7.99
C SER A 424 13.87 20.71 -7.70
N GLY A 425 15.20 20.64 -7.56
CA GLY A 425 15.99 19.43 -7.34
C GLY A 425 16.32 18.65 -8.62
N ALA A 426 15.73 19.00 -9.75
CA ALA A 426 15.96 18.27 -11.00
C ALA A 426 17.39 18.46 -11.53
N MET A 427 18.03 17.35 -11.95
CA MET A 427 19.38 17.35 -12.51
C MET A 427 19.42 18.14 -13.81
N TYR A 428 20.34 19.12 -13.87
CA TYR A 428 20.52 19.98 -15.04
C TYR A 428 21.41 19.32 -16.10
N LYS A 429 21.14 19.62 -17.37
CA LYS A 429 21.94 19.16 -18.52
C LYS A 429 22.14 20.31 -19.50
N GLY A 430 23.28 20.28 -20.21
CA GLY A 430 23.64 21.32 -21.17
C GLY A 430 24.34 22.52 -20.50
N TRP A 431 24.31 23.67 -21.18
CA TRP A 431 24.97 24.87 -20.72
C TRP A 431 24.21 25.55 -19.58
N LEU A 432 24.90 25.72 -18.45
CA LEU A 432 24.43 26.42 -17.25
C LEU A 432 25.17 27.73 -17.09
N ASN A 433 24.46 28.83 -16.97
CA ASN A 433 25.02 30.09 -16.47
C ASN A 433 24.73 30.18 -14.95
N ASP A 434 25.78 30.20 -14.18
CA ASP A 434 25.70 30.43 -12.74
C ASP A 434 26.60 31.60 -12.35
N SER A 435 25.96 32.65 -11.86
CA SER A 435 26.64 33.87 -11.38
C SER A 435 27.60 34.50 -12.43
N GLY A 436 27.21 34.45 -13.71
CA GLY A 436 27.95 35.01 -14.83
C GLY A 436 29.02 34.10 -15.42
N ALA A 437 29.26 32.94 -14.85
CA ALA A 437 30.14 31.89 -15.39
C ALA A 437 29.34 30.79 -16.07
N TRP A 438 29.80 30.35 -17.24
CA TRP A 438 29.19 29.25 -17.97
C TRP A 438 29.86 27.93 -17.64
N TYR A 439 29.05 26.89 -17.47
CA TYR A 439 29.45 25.51 -17.21
C TYR A 439 28.69 24.59 -18.15
N TYR A 440 29.23 23.43 -18.46
CA TYR A 440 28.54 22.45 -19.29
C TYR A 440 28.34 21.14 -18.54
N MET A 441 27.04 20.73 -18.47
CA MET A 441 26.63 19.44 -17.93
C MET A 441 26.38 18.48 -19.09
N ASP A 442 27.04 17.33 -19.08
CA ASP A 442 26.86 16.33 -20.14
C ASP A 442 25.47 15.66 -20.07
N ASN A 443 25.22 14.71 -20.96
CA ASN A 443 23.94 13.99 -21.01
C ASN A 443 23.64 13.18 -19.74
N ASN A 444 24.65 12.87 -18.93
CA ASN A 444 24.49 12.24 -17.63
C ASN A 444 24.40 13.27 -16.49
N GLY A 445 24.41 14.54 -16.81
CA GLY A 445 24.37 15.66 -15.87
C GLY A 445 25.70 15.99 -15.19
N ALA A 446 26.78 15.29 -15.52
CA ALA A 446 28.09 15.54 -14.94
C ALA A 446 28.75 16.77 -15.57
N MET A 447 29.31 17.65 -14.73
CA MET A 447 30.08 18.80 -15.18
C MET A 447 31.30 18.35 -15.97
N LYS A 448 31.51 18.94 -17.17
CA LYS A 448 32.64 18.65 -18.02
C LYS A 448 33.73 19.68 -17.83
N THR A 449 35.00 19.21 -17.92
CA THR A 449 36.20 20.02 -17.97
C THR A 449 36.96 19.71 -19.25
N GLY A 450 37.74 20.69 -19.76
CA GLY A 450 38.47 20.56 -21.00
C GLY A 450 37.60 20.85 -22.24
N TRP A 451 37.91 20.19 -23.35
CA TRP A 451 37.24 20.40 -24.62
C TRP A 451 35.82 19.79 -24.67
N ILE A 452 34.88 20.58 -25.11
CA ILE A 452 33.45 20.22 -25.24
C ILE A 452 33.03 20.47 -26.67
N ASN A 453 32.45 19.46 -27.30
CA ASN A 453 31.78 19.63 -28.59
C ASN A 453 30.25 19.65 -28.34
N ASP A 454 29.64 20.78 -28.59
CA ASP A 454 28.19 20.93 -28.56
C ASP A 454 27.68 21.38 -29.94
N LYS A 455 26.90 20.56 -30.59
CA LYS A 455 26.31 20.80 -31.93
C LYS A 455 27.33 21.25 -32.96
N ASN A 456 28.46 20.53 -33.06
CA ASN A 456 29.61 20.78 -33.93
C ASN A 456 30.37 22.07 -33.66
N THR A 457 30.13 22.70 -32.51
CA THR A 457 30.94 23.85 -32.04
C THR A 457 31.77 23.42 -30.85
N TRP A 458 33.06 23.71 -30.88
CA TRP A 458 33.97 23.40 -29.81
C TRP A 458 34.06 24.56 -28.82
N TYR A 459 34.06 24.21 -27.53
CA TYR A 459 34.23 25.10 -26.41
C TYR A 459 35.29 24.51 -25.48
N TYR A 460 35.87 25.33 -24.61
CA TYR A 460 36.81 24.86 -23.63
C TYR A 460 36.44 25.36 -22.24
N THR A 461 36.41 24.44 -21.28
CA THR A 461 36.27 24.77 -19.86
C THR A 461 37.54 24.45 -19.11
N ASP A 462 37.88 25.24 -18.08
CA ASP A 462 39.03 25.00 -17.24
C ASP A 462 38.79 23.81 -16.27
N ASN A 463 39.78 23.54 -15.39
CA ASN A 463 39.70 22.48 -14.40
C ASN A 463 38.61 22.72 -13.31
N THR A 464 38.08 23.94 -13.22
CA THR A 464 36.94 24.28 -12.35
C THR A 464 35.59 24.15 -13.07
N GLY A 465 35.61 23.80 -14.38
CA GLY A 465 34.43 23.67 -15.24
C GLY A 465 33.97 24.99 -15.86
N LYS A 466 34.63 26.12 -15.61
CA LYS A 466 34.24 27.41 -16.17
C LYS A 466 34.66 27.53 -17.63
N MET A 467 33.69 27.88 -18.50
CA MET A 467 33.95 28.16 -19.91
C MET A 467 34.92 29.30 -20.05
N GLN A 468 35.92 29.09 -20.92
CA GLN A 468 36.96 30.06 -21.21
C GLN A 468 36.60 30.86 -22.48
N THR A 469 37.19 32.07 -22.60
CA THR A 469 37.14 32.95 -23.75
C THR A 469 38.51 33.52 -24.04
N GLY A 470 38.77 34.04 -25.24
CA GLY A 470 40.06 34.57 -25.63
C GLY A 470 41.11 33.48 -25.86
N TRP A 471 42.38 33.80 -25.66
CA TRP A 471 43.47 32.87 -25.90
C TRP A 471 43.61 31.85 -24.77
N ILE A 472 43.67 30.59 -25.15
CA ILE A 472 43.95 29.47 -24.24
C ILE A 472 45.09 28.61 -24.73
N ASN A 473 45.73 27.90 -23.81
CA ASN A 473 46.74 26.90 -24.08
C ASN A 473 46.33 25.60 -23.38
N ASP A 474 46.18 24.53 -24.14
CA ASP A 474 45.78 23.22 -23.59
C ASP A 474 46.99 22.32 -23.20
N GLY A 475 48.18 22.89 -23.24
CA GLY A 475 49.44 22.19 -22.98
C GLY A 475 50.12 21.64 -24.23
N LYS A 476 49.42 21.59 -25.38
CA LYS A 476 49.96 21.16 -26.69
C LYS A 476 49.92 22.27 -27.70
N ASN A 477 48.79 22.96 -27.80
CA ASN A 477 48.55 23.99 -28.78
C ASN A 477 47.90 25.23 -28.17
N ARG A 478 47.94 26.34 -28.89
CA ARG A 478 47.27 27.57 -28.52
C ARG A 478 46.03 27.75 -29.39
N TYR A 479 44.92 28.10 -28.75
CA TYR A 479 43.60 28.27 -29.40
C TYR A 479 43.02 29.63 -29.06
N PHE A 480 42.03 30.06 -29.85
CA PHE A 480 41.28 31.27 -29.53
C PHE A 480 39.79 30.95 -29.45
N LEU A 481 39.17 31.37 -28.37
CA LEU A 481 37.76 31.22 -28.09
C LEU A 481 37.08 32.60 -28.20
N THR A 482 36.02 32.70 -28.92
CA THR A 482 35.27 33.96 -29.07
C THR A 482 34.63 34.37 -27.72
N ASP A 483 34.06 35.56 -27.66
CA ASP A 483 33.32 36.02 -26.46
C ASP A 483 32.13 35.09 -26.09
N SER A 484 31.60 34.36 -27.09
CA SER A 484 30.59 33.32 -26.85
C SER A 484 31.20 31.99 -26.41
N GLY A 485 32.51 31.88 -26.24
CA GLY A 485 33.25 30.67 -25.90
C GLY A 485 33.50 29.71 -27.06
N ALA A 486 32.96 29.98 -28.24
CA ALA A 486 33.14 29.14 -29.42
C ALA A 486 34.57 29.18 -29.95
N MET A 487 35.16 28.02 -30.26
CA MET A 487 36.50 27.93 -30.85
C MET A 487 36.53 28.58 -32.23
N LYS A 488 37.45 29.51 -32.42
CA LYS A 488 37.69 30.19 -33.66
C LYS A 488 38.50 29.32 -34.62
N THR A 489 38.20 29.41 -35.92
CA THR A 489 38.99 28.87 -37.02
C THR A 489 39.14 29.93 -38.10
N GLY A 490 40.17 29.81 -38.96
CA GLY A 490 40.49 30.77 -39.98
C GLY A 490 41.23 32.02 -39.44
N TRP A 491 41.15 33.10 -40.19
CA TRP A 491 41.79 34.35 -39.80
C TRP A 491 41.15 35.00 -38.59
N LEU A 492 42.00 35.41 -37.67
CA LEU A 492 41.63 36.13 -36.47
C LEU A 492 42.36 37.45 -36.39
N LYS A 493 41.65 38.53 -36.23
CA LYS A 493 42.22 39.83 -35.88
C LYS A 493 42.05 40.04 -34.37
N ASP A 494 43.19 40.16 -33.67
CA ASP A 494 43.20 40.44 -32.23
C ASP A 494 44.08 41.68 -31.97
N GLY A 495 43.46 42.74 -31.54
CA GLY A 495 44.10 44.07 -31.51
C GLY A 495 44.49 44.54 -32.92
N ASN A 496 45.79 44.82 -33.10
CA ASN A 496 46.37 45.24 -34.41
C ASN A 496 46.94 44.05 -35.20
N ASP A 497 47.03 42.88 -34.62
CA ASP A 497 47.69 41.72 -35.19
C ASP A 497 46.70 40.74 -35.83
N TRP A 498 47.13 40.08 -36.91
CA TRP A 498 46.41 39.00 -37.55
C TRP A 498 47.05 37.66 -37.19
N TYR A 499 46.23 36.68 -36.95
CA TYR A 499 46.59 35.30 -36.64
C TYR A 499 45.83 34.35 -37.55
N TYR A 500 46.35 33.16 -37.75
CA TYR A 500 45.64 32.13 -38.50
C TYR A 500 45.47 30.88 -37.60
N ILE A 501 44.21 30.50 -37.43
CA ILE A 501 43.78 29.34 -36.66
C ILE A 501 43.37 28.27 -37.67
N ASP A 502 44.00 27.13 -37.67
CA ASP A 502 43.67 26.07 -38.61
C ASP A 502 42.29 25.42 -38.33
N LYS A 503 41.87 24.46 -39.16
CA LYS A 503 40.61 23.77 -39.04
C LYS A 503 40.51 22.95 -37.75
N SER A 504 41.63 22.58 -37.12
CA SER A 504 41.67 21.91 -35.80
C SER A 504 41.54 22.91 -34.65
N GLY A 505 41.48 24.19 -34.90
CA GLY A 505 41.46 25.25 -33.91
C GLY A 505 42.85 25.66 -33.41
N SER A 506 43.94 25.07 -33.93
CA SER A 506 45.28 25.35 -33.47
C SER A 506 45.88 26.59 -34.11
N LEU A 507 46.49 27.46 -33.33
CA LEU A 507 47.30 28.58 -33.82
C LEU A 507 48.40 28.06 -34.71
N ARG A 508 48.52 28.63 -35.93
CA ARG A 508 49.60 28.31 -36.88
C ARG A 508 50.75 29.30 -36.73
N THR A 509 51.96 28.80 -37.03
CA THR A 509 53.19 29.57 -37.18
C THR A 509 53.89 29.15 -38.46
N GLY A 510 54.80 30.00 -38.98
CA GLY A 510 55.51 29.74 -40.23
C GLY A 510 54.62 30.00 -41.47
N TRP A 511 55.01 29.37 -42.57
CA TRP A 511 54.30 29.52 -43.83
C TRP A 511 52.96 28.79 -43.83
N ILE A 512 51.91 29.49 -44.23
CA ILE A 512 50.56 28.91 -44.43
C ILE A 512 50.08 29.24 -45.84
N ASN A 513 49.29 28.36 -46.42
CA ASN A 513 48.56 28.59 -47.67
C ASN A 513 47.08 28.65 -47.40
N ASP A 514 46.47 29.79 -47.73
CA ASP A 514 45.02 29.95 -47.62
C ASP A 514 44.47 30.47 -48.95
N GLY A 515 43.62 29.68 -49.62
CA GLY A 515 43.03 30.01 -50.90
C GLY A 515 44.07 30.28 -52.01
N ASN A 516 45.11 29.46 -52.11
CA ASN A 516 46.27 29.61 -53.04
C ASN A 516 47.16 30.83 -52.79
N THR A 517 46.98 31.49 -51.64
CA THR A 517 47.83 32.62 -51.26
C THR A 517 48.68 32.22 -50.05
N TRP A 518 49.97 32.49 -50.15
CA TRP A 518 50.88 32.21 -49.06
C TRP A 518 51.03 33.42 -48.12
N TYR A 519 51.03 33.11 -46.83
CA TYR A 519 51.26 34.06 -45.72
C TYR A 519 52.30 33.51 -44.79
N TYR A 520 52.96 34.38 -44.05
CA TYR A 520 53.92 33.96 -43.02
C TYR A 520 53.51 34.47 -41.67
N LEU A 521 53.52 33.57 -40.70
CA LEU A 521 53.23 33.86 -39.32
C LEU A 521 54.52 33.65 -38.51
N ASP A 522 54.88 34.59 -37.63
CA ASP A 522 56.08 34.48 -36.80
C ASP A 522 55.91 33.38 -35.74
N GLY A 523 56.96 33.20 -34.87
CA GLY A 523 56.93 32.20 -33.80
C GLY A 523 55.86 32.46 -32.75
N SER A 524 55.29 33.65 -32.69
CA SER A 524 54.14 34.00 -31.84
C SER A 524 52.80 33.83 -32.52
N GLY A 525 52.79 33.46 -33.83
CA GLY A 525 51.62 33.32 -34.69
C GLY A 525 51.14 34.60 -35.31
N LYS A 526 51.83 35.74 -35.20
CA LYS A 526 51.45 37.01 -35.82
C LYS A 526 51.78 37.02 -37.30
N MET A 527 50.86 37.42 -38.12
CA MET A 527 51.04 37.57 -39.56
C MET A 527 52.05 38.69 -39.84
N GLN A 528 53.05 38.36 -40.62
CA GLN A 528 54.07 39.30 -41.04
C GLN A 528 53.67 40.04 -42.33
N THR A 529 54.25 41.26 -42.48
CA THR A 529 54.08 42.09 -43.67
C THR A 529 55.41 42.70 -44.04
N GLY A 530 55.64 43.17 -45.26
CA GLY A 530 56.85 43.73 -45.74
C GLY A 530 57.96 42.68 -46.04
N TRP A 531 59.22 43.03 -45.88
CA TRP A 531 60.34 42.14 -46.15
C TRP A 531 60.46 41.06 -45.07
N LEU A 532 60.65 39.82 -45.51
CA LEU A 532 60.81 38.64 -44.65
C LEU A 532 62.02 37.86 -45.07
N ASP A 533 63.01 37.75 -44.17
CA ASP A 533 64.19 36.89 -44.35
C ASP A 533 63.95 35.55 -43.64
N GLN A 534 63.90 34.45 -44.46
CA GLN A 534 63.61 33.12 -43.95
C GLN A 534 64.41 32.04 -44.71
N ASN A 535 65.14 31.20 -44.04
CA ASN A 535 65.94 30.10 -44.63
C ASN A 535 66.89 30.56 -45.76
N ASN A 536 67.63 31.65 -45.52
CA ASN A 536 68.58 32.28 -46.47
C ASN A 536 67.87 32.77 -47.76
N GLN A 537 66.57 32.91 -47.76
CA GLN A 537 65.80 33.51 -48.82
C GLN A 537 65.10 34.76 -48.32
N ARG A 538 64.86 35.73 -49.20
CA ARG A 538 64.16 36.96 -48.88
C ARG A 538 62.81 36.96 -49.66
N TYR A 539 61.75 37.25 -48.95
CA TYR A 539 60.36 37.30 -49.46
C TYR A 539 59.80 38.70 -49.25
N PHE A 540 58.74 39.02 -49.99
CA PHE A 540 58.03 40.26 -49.73
C PHE A 540 56.55 39.93 -49.51
N LEU A 541 56.01 40.37 -48.40
CA LEU A 541 54.63 40.21 -47.98
C LEU A 541 53.91 41.55 -48.14
N SER A 542 52.80 41.59 -48.86
CA SER A 542 52.00 42.79 -49.01
C SER A 542 51.48 43.33 -47.66
N PRO A 543 50.94 44.54 -47.58
CA PRO A 543 50.25 45.03 -46.39
C PRO A 543 49.11 44.15 -45.92
N SER A 544 48.51 43.31 -46.80
CA SER A 544 47.52 42.29 -46.47
C SER A 544 48.16 40.96 -45.99
N GLY A 545 49.48 40.88 -45.89
CA GLY A 545 50.24 39.67 -45.55
C GLY A 545 50.47 38.69 -46.68
N ALA A 546 49.88 38.91 -47.85
CA ALA A 546 49.97 38.00 -48.99
C ALA A 546 51.41 38.05 -49.59
N MET A 547 52.06 36.87 -49.73
CA MET A 547 53.35 36.73 -50.37
C MET A 547 53.24 37.16 -51.83
N LYS A 548 54.16 38.02 -52.27
CA LYS A 548 54.22 38.47 -53.62
C LYS A 548 55.12 37.58 -54.48
N THR A 549 54.70 37.43 -55.74
CA THR A 549 55.46 36.81 -56.81
C THR A 549 55.48 37.79 -58.00
N GLY A 550 56.46 37.65 -58.89
CA GLY A 550 56.63 38.53 -60.01
C GLY A 550 57.28 39.88 -59.61
N TRP A 551 56.96 40.90 -60.36
CA TRP A 551 57.48 42.22 -60.16
C TRP A 551 56.85 42.95 -58.98
N ILE A 552 57.75 43.53 -58.13
CA ILE A 552 57.32 44.41 -57.02
C ILE A 552 58.13 45.70 -57.05
N ASN A 553 57.52 46.84 -56.73
CA ASN A 553 58.21 48.12 -56.51
C ASN A 553 58.08 48.50 -55.03
N VAL A 554 59.26 48.60 -54.35
CA VAL A 554 59.34 48.98 -52.97
C VAL A 554 60.33 50.11 -52.82
N ASP A 555 59.93 51.19 -52.21
CA ASP A 555 60.77 52.38 -52.00
C ASP A 555 61.45 52.85 -53.30
N LYS A 556 60.69 52.91 -54.38
CA LYS A 556 61.07 53.31 -55.74
C LYS A 556 62.15 52.40 -56.38
N SER A 557 62.34 51.18 -55.81
CA SER A 557 63.24 50.18 -56.39
C SER A 557 62.42 48.96 -56.84
N TRP A 558 62.73 48.44 -58.00
CA TRP A 558 62.17 47.25 -58.53
C TRP A 558 62.91 46.00 -58.08
N TYR A 559 62.12 44.98 -57.75
CA TYR A 559 62.57 43.63 -57.37
C TYR A 559 61.77 42.61 -58.13
N TYR A 560 62.24 41.44 -58.31
CA TYR A 560 61.53 40.32 -58.86
C TYR A 560 61.49 39.13 -57.90
N MET A 561 60.30 38.72 -57.62
CA MET A 561 60.00 37.55 -56.77
C MET A 561 59.73 36.35 -57.65
N ASN A 562 60.49 35.29 -57.56
CA ASN A 562 60.27 34.11 -58.39
C ASN A 562 58.91 33.41 -58.05
N ASN A 563 58.56 32.31 -58.74
CA ASN A 563 57.30 31.60 -58.52
C ASN A 563 57.19 30.97 -57.12
N SER A 564 58.32 30.78 -56.42
CA SER A 564 58.31 30.34 -54.99
C SER A 564 58.22 31.53 -54.02
N GLY A 565 58.13 32.74 -54.50
CA GLY A 565 58.06 33.97 -53.73
C GLY A 565 59.39 34.47 -53.25
N SER A 566 60.50 33.79 -53.53
CA SER A 566 61.83 34.28 -53.10
C SER A 566 62.38 35.31 -54.04
N MET A 567 62.99 36.35 -53.45
CA MET A 567 63.63 37.44 -54.15
C MET A 567 64.78 36.92 -55.00
N THR A 568 64.81 37.35 -56.26
CA THR A 568 65.85 36.96 -57.20
C THR A 568 67.04 37.93 -57.11
N ARG A 569 68.22 37.41 -57.45
CA ARG A 569 69.50 38.15 -57.59
C ARG A 569 70.18 37.67 -58.86
N GLY A 570 71.04 38.51 -59.42
CA GLY A 570 71.74 38.18 -60.64
C GLY A 570 70.88 38.34 -61.87
N MET A 571 71.27 37.71 -62.96
CA MET A 571 70.59 37.77 -64.21
C MET A 571 69.40 36.80 -64.30
N ILE A 572 68.19 37.30 -64.69
CA ILE A 572 67.02 36.47 -64.92
C ILE A 572 66.35 36.87 -66.26
N ASN A 573 65.64 35.95 -66.84
CA ASN A 573 64.80 36.22 -68.01
C ASN A 573 63.33 36.23 -67.63
N VAL A 574 62.63 37.33 -67.96
CA VAL A 574 61.18 37.46 -67.74
C VAL A 574 60.51 37.86 -69.07
N ASN A 575 59.63 37.01 -69.59
CA ASN A 575 58.95 37.26 -70.86
C ASN A 575 59.93 37.63 -72.04
N ASN A 576 60.99 36.88 -72.15
CA ASN A 576 62.03 37.05 -73.16
C ASN A 576 62.85 38.33 -73.04
N VAL A 577 62.80 39.05 -71.95
CA VAL A 577 63.66 40.19 -71.64
C VAL A 577 64.53 39.80 -70.40
N SER A 578 65.79 40.02 -70.55
CA SER A 578 66.75 39.78 -69.45
C SER A 578 66.88 41.02 -68.58
N TYR A 579 66.89 40.81 -67.26
CA TYR A 579 67.08 41.84 -66.23
C TYR A 579 68.19 41.40 -65.28
N TYR A 580 68.89 42.35 -64.60
CA TYR A 580 69.87 42.06 -63.62
C TYR A 580 69.53 42.68 -62.25
N PHE A 581 69.62 41.92 -61.25
CA PHE A 581 69.41 42.34 -59.87
C PHE A 581 70.73 42.25 -59.03
N ASP A 582 70.99 43.30 -58.28
CA ASP A 582 72.19 43.35 -57.41
C ASP A 582 72.08 42.37 -56.24
N GLU A 583 73.06 42.30 -55.39
CA GLU A 583 73.11 41.46 -54.20
C GLU A 583 72.01 41.81 -53.17
N SER A 584 71.52 43.05 -53.24
CA SER A 584 70.35 43.44 -52.41
C SER A 584 69.03 43.12 -53.09
N GLY A 585 69.03 42.54 -54.32
CA GLY A 585 67.86 42.17 -55.11
C GLY A 585 67.24 43.34 -55.87
N LYS A 586 67.81 44.53 -55.88
CA LYS A 586 67.32 45.68 -56.62
C LYS A 586 67.71 45.52 -58.09
N MET A 587 66.72 45.79 -58.95
CA MET A 587 66.91 45.81 -60.36
C MET A 587 67.86 46.95 -60.72
N LEU A 588 68.91 46.67 -61.48
CA LEU A 588 69.78 47.68 -62.05
C LEU A 588 69.09 48.31 -63.26
N SER A 589 69.37 49.63 -63.47
CA SER A 589 68.91 50.38 -64.65
C SER A 589 69.93 51.47 -64.98
N ASN A 590 69.96 51.92 -66.25
CA ASN A 590 70.88 52.96 -66.73
C ASN A 590 72.35 52.69 -66.40
N THR A 591 72.77 51.47 -66.52
CA THR A 591 74.16 51.05 -66.10
C THR A 591 74.66 49.91 -67.01
N THR A 592 75.85 49.49 -66.78
CA THR A 592 76.43 48.27 -67.38
C THR A 592 76.80 47.27 -66.34
N VAL A 593 76.73 45.98 -66.64
CA VAL A 593 77.07 44.87 -65.74
C VAL A 593 77.80 43.79 -66.49
N ASN A 594 78.89 43.25 -65.88
CA ASN A 594 79.58 42.10 -66.45
C ASN A 594 78.93 40.83 -65.85
N VAL A 595 78.48 39.93 -66.68
CA VAL A 595 77.92 38.64 -66.25
C VAL A 595 78.66 37.52 -66.96
N ASN A 596 79.49 36.77 -66.14
CA ASN A 596 80.28 35.66 -66.63
C ASN A 596 81.21 36.02 -67.80
N GLY A 597 81.86 37.20 -67.73
CA GLY A 597 82.79 37.69 -68.76
C GLY A 597 82.15 38.36 -69.95
N THR A 598 80.83 38.53 -70.00
CA THR A 598 80.11 39.22 -71.01
C THR A 598 79.56 40.54 -70.44
N ASP A 599 79.75 41.64 -71.15
CA ASP A 599 79.28 42.95 -70.74
C ASP A 599 77.90 43.19 -71.33
N TYR A 600 76.96 43.66 -70.46
CA TYR A 600 75.61 44.03 -70.84
C TYR A 600 75.29 45.45 -70.46
N ARG A 601 74.63 46.13 -71.35
CA ARG A 601 74.04 47.43 -71.07
C ARG A 601 72.56 47.23 -70.59
N ILE A 602 72.28 47.90 -69.49
CA ILE A 602 70.93 47.92 -68.90
C ILE A 602 70.33 49.33 -69.22
N ASP A 603 69.16 49.33 -69.84
CA ASP A 603 68.48 50.58 -70.17
C ASP A 603 67.64 51.15 -68.97
N ALA A 604 66.88 52.22 -69.17
CA ALA A 604 66.09 52.87 -68.14
C ALA A 604 64.92 51.94 -67.63
N SER A 605 64.49 50.98 -68.42
CA SER A 605 63.49 49.99 -68.03
C SER A 605 64.08 48.79 -67.30
N GLY A 606 65.42 48.73 -67.26
CA GLY A 606 66.12 47.57 -66.67
C GLY A 606 66.36 46.43 -67.66
N ALA A 607 65.97 46.57 -68.91
CA ALA A 607 66.17 45.54 -69.91
C ALA A 607 67.67 45.49 -70.33
N MET A 608 68.16 44.27 -70.39
CA MET A 608 69.52 43.98 -70.70
C MET A 608 69.68 43.71 -72.21
N SER A 609 70.75 44.33 -72.82
CA SER A 609 71.25 44.00 -74.11
C SER A 609 72.73 43.75 -74.06
N GLN A 610 73.24 42.73 -74.75
CA GLN A 610 74.67 42.42 -74.78
C GLN A 610 75.45 43.54 -75.48
N ILE A 611 76.52 43.97 -74.90
CA ILE A 611 77.44 44.88 -75.60
C ILE A 611 78.36 44.06 -76.53
N VAL A 612 78.08 44.08 -77.79
CA VAL A 612 78.93 43.46 -78.80
C VAL A 612 79.99 44.45 -79.18
N PRO A 613 81.29 44.14 -79.14
CA PRO A 613 82.33 45.03 -79.59
C PRO A 613 82.16 45.32 -81.07
N GLU A 614 82.13 46.61 -81.49
CA GLU A 614 82.11 47.03 -82.91
C GLU A 614 83.33 46.50 -83.64
N THR A 615 83.17 45.54 -84.54
CA THR A 615 84.12 45.22 -85.55
C THR A 615 83.93 46.26 -86.66
N THR A 616 84.97 47.13 -86.90
CA THR A 616 85.07 48.12 -87.94
C THR A 616 84.82 47.49 -89.29
N ALA A 617 83.74 47.82 -89.95
CA ALA A 617 83.51 47.73 -91.43
C ALA A 617 82.55 48.82 -91.88
N SER A 618 83.01 49.56 -92.84
CA SER A 618 82.43 50.73 -93.52
C SER A 618 81.01 50.52 -94.15
N PRO A 619 80.35 51.54 -94.54
CA PRO A 619 78.95 51.72 -94.44
C PRO A 619 78.15 51.34 -95.71
N GLU A 620 77.06 50.87 -95.66
CA GLU A 620 75.97 51.08 -96.69
C GLU A 620 74.57 51.00 -96.06
N THR A 621 73.87 52.14 -96.31
CA THR A 621 72.47 52.40 -96.60
C THR A 621 71.34 51.72 -95.79
N SER A 622 70.68 52.59 -95.10
CA SER A 622 69.22 52.78 -94.90
C SER A 622 68.24 51.61 -94.93
N ALA A 623 67.51 51.47 -93.87
CA ALA A 623 66.08 51.37 -93.84
C ALA A 623 65.52 51.48 -92.38
N ALA A 624 64.56 52.33 -92.23
CA ALA A 624 63.88 52.61 -91.01
C ALA A 624 63.08 51.37 -90.51
N VAL A 625 63.30 50.98 -89.24
CA VAL A 625 62.38 50.10 -88.59
C VAL A 625 61.91 50.73 -87.26
N SER A 626 60.66 50.89 -87.12
CA SER A 626 59.95 51.47 -86.01
C SER A 626 60.33 50.93 -84.63
N THR A 627 60.60 51.77 -83.73
CA THR A 627 60.77 51.47 -82.33
C THR A 627 59.44 51.22 -81.68
N GLN A 628 59.19 50.00 -81.33
CA GLN A 628 58.19 49.69 -80.26
C GLN A 628 58.84 49.92 -78.91
N ALA A 629 58.40 50.90 -78.19
CA ALA A 629 58.77 51.18 -76.85
C ALA A 629 58.34 50.01 -75.92
N SER A 630 59.29 49.31 -75.31
CA SER A 630 58.98 48.36 -74.22
C SER A 630 58.63 49.19 -73.01
N VAL A 631 57.38 49.13 -72.63
CA VAL A 631 56.87 49.68 -71.35
C VAL A 631 57.42 48.87 -70.23
N GLY A 632 58.15 49.55 -69.35
CA GLY A 632 58.62 48.98 -68.08
C GLY A 632 57.45 48.43 -67.27
N PRO A 633 57.65 47.52 -66.37
CA PRO A 633 56.59 46.86 -65.64
C PRO A 633 55.68 47.88 -64.90
N THR A 634 54.46 48.02 -65.28
CA THR A 634 53.46 48.78 -64.53
C THR A 634 53.03 47.99 -63.32
N GLY A 635 53.28 48.54 -62.15
CA GLY A 635 52.91 47.89 -60.87
C GLY A 635 51.39 47.88 -60.71
N ASN A 636 50.81 46.72 -60.33
CA ASN A 636 49.62 46.53 -59.53
C ASN A 636 49.94 45.66 -58.34
#